data_bb22b83dd475f3118434e206d15df964
#
_entry.id   bb22b83dd475f3118434e206d15df964
#
_cell.length_a   1.000
_cell.length_b   1.000
_cell.length_c   1.000
_cell.angle_alpha   90.00
_cell.angle_beta   90.00
_cell.angle_gamma   90.00
#
_symmetry.space_group_name_H-M   'P 1'
#
loop_
_entity.id
_entity.type
_entity.pdbx_description
1 polymer ?
#
loop_
_entity_poly.entity_id
_entity_poly.type
_entity_poly.pdbx_seq_one_letter_code
_entity_poly.pdbx_strand_id
1 'polypeptide(L)'
;TDAEFIDVLNNLRHNKITSEDVKILNQFVQPNFDLKKNKGFIILTTHNSKADTINAKSLEDLEGKQFTYLPEITADFPEKIYPLEEKLQLKVGAQVMFIKNDLNFEKQFFNGKMGVISSLTEKEIFVHFPEENKTIEVEKYEWQNIRYKVNENTKEIEEEVIGTFVHY
;
A
#
# COMPACT_ATOMS: atom_id res chain seq x y z
N THR A 1 -17.93 -15.34 -3.50
CA THR A 1 -16.51 -15.76 -3.64
C THR A 1 -16.51 -16.89 -4.64
N ASP A 2 -15.75 -16.76 -5.68
CA ASP A 2 -15.62 -17.77 -6.71
C ASP A 2 -14.71 -18.90 -6.21
N ALA A 3 -15.32 -19.98 -5.72
CA ALA A 3 -14.61 -21.12 -5.15
C ALA A 3 -13.67 -21.77 -6.19
N GLU A 4 -14.12 -21.88 -7.44
CA GLU A 4 -13.34 -22.43 -8.54
C GLU A 4 -12.06 -21.63 -8.78
N PHE A 5 -12.14 -20.29 -8.79
CA PHE A 5 -10.97 -19.44 -8.95
C PHE A 5 -9.99 -19.56 -7.77
N ILE A 6 -10.51 -19.71 -6.55
CA ILE A 6 -9.67 -19.95 -5.36
C ILE A 6 -8.91 -21.26 -5.49
N ASP A 7 -9.56 -22.32 -5.97
CA ASP A 7 -8.93 -23.63 -6.18
C ASP A 7 -7.82 -23.55 -7.24
N VAL A 8 -8.05 -22.84 -8.34
CA VAL A 8 -7.02 -22.56 -9.36
C VAL A 8 -5.81 -21.84 -8.75
N LEU A 9 -6.05 -20.81 -7.93
CA LEU A 9 -4.96 -20.09 -7.25
C LEU A 9 -4.20 -20.96 -6.26
N ASN A 10 -4.87 -21.86 -5.55
CA ASN A 10 -4.24 -22.83 -4.67
C ASN A 10 -3.40 -23.85 -5.45
N ASN A 11 -3.90 -24.36 -6.57
CA ASN A 11 -3.16 -25.24 -7.46
C ASN A 11 -1.89 -24.56 -7.98
N LEU A 12 -1.99 -23.30 -8.38
CA LEU A 12 -0.85 -22.47 -8.80
C LEU A 12 0.18 -22.32 -7.65
N ARG A 13 -0.28 -21.97 -6.45
CA ARG A 13 0.57 -21.82 -5.25
C ARG A 13 1.35 -23.09 -4.93
N HIS A 14 0.75 -24.25 -5.08
CA HIS A 14 1.35 -25.55 -4.79
C HIS A 14 2.10 -26.17 -5.97
N ASN A 15 2.23 -25.43 -7.09
CA ASN A 15 2.80 -25.92 -8.33
C ASN A 15 2.13 -27.23 -8.86
N LYS A 16 0.80 -27.28 -8.73
CA LYS A 16 -0.05 -28.39 -9.16
C LYS A 16 -1.06 -27.98 -10.24
N ILE A 17 -0.70 -26.97 -11.03
CA ILE A 17 -1.57 -26.43 -12.07
C ILE A 17 -1.90 -27.50 -13.12
N THR A 18 -3.15 -27.61 -13.48
CA THR A 18 -3.67 -28.54 -14.48
C THR A 18 -3.98 -27.84 -15.79
N SER A 19 -4.23 -28.60 -16.85
CA SER A 19 -4.68 -28.04 -18.15
C SER A 19 -6.05 -27.35 -18.05
N GLU A 20 -6.89 -27.78 -17.11
CA GLU A 20 -8.20 -27.16 -16.87
C GLU A 20 -8.04 -25.81 -16.18
N ASP A 21 -7.17 -25.74 -15.15
CA ASP A 21 -6.85 -24.47 -14.49
C ASP A 21 -6.33 -23.43 -15.48
N VAL A 22 -5.47 -23.86 -16.44
CA VAL A 22 -4.95 -22.97 -17.50
C VAL A 22 -6.08 -22.47 -18.41
N LYS A 23 -7.07 -23.31 -18.76
CA LYS A 23 -8.21 -22.87 -19.54
C LYS A 23 -9.05 -21.83 -18.81
N ILE A 24 -9.29 -22.05 -17.51
CA ILE A 24 -10.02 -21.08 -16.66
C ILE A 24 -9.28 -19.74 -16.64
N LEU A 25 -7.97 -19.75 -16.36
CA LEU A 25 -7.15 -18.51 -16.33
C LEU A 25 -7.17 -17.78 -17.68
N ASN A 26 -7.11 -18.52 -18.80
CA ASN A 26 -7.11 -17.92 -20.12
C ASN A 26 -8.41 -17.19 -20.48
N GLN A 27 -9.54 -17.48 -19.82
CA GLN A 27 -10.79 -16.74 -20.00
C GLN A 27 -10.69 -15.29 -19.50
N PHE A 28 -9.77 -15.02 -18.57
CA PHE A 28 -9.53 -13.69 -18.01
C PHE A 28 -8.43 -12.91 -18.74
N VAL A 29 -7.81 -13.49 -19.76
CA VAL A 29 -6.76 -12.81 -20.54
C VAL A 29 -7.41 -11.74 -21.42
N GLN A 30 -7.05 -10.49 -21.17
CA GLN A 30 -7.53 -9.32 -21.93
C GLN A 30 -6.33 -8.55 -22.50
N PRO A 31 -5.83 -8.88 -23.71
CA PRO A 31 -4.63 -8.28 -24.28
C PRO A 31 -4.69 -6.75 -24.44
N ASN A 32 -5.90 -6.21 -24.61
CA ASN A 32 -6.14 -4.78 -24.82
C ASN A 32 -6.80 -4.11 -23.59
N PHE A 33 -6.49 -4.62 -22.37
CA PHE A 33 -7.04 -4.05 -21.16
C PHE A 33 -6.54 -2.60 -20.95
N ASP A 34 -7.47 -1.66 -20.85
CA ASP A 34 -7.20 -0.24 -20.66
C ASP A 34 -7.57 0.20 -19.24
N LEU A 35 -6.57 0.46 -18.41
CA LEU A 35 -6.76 0.92 -17.04
C LEU A 35 -7.49 2.26 -16.95
N LYS A 36 -7.33 3.15 -17.92
CA LYS A 36 -8.01 4.46 -17.91
C LYS A 36 -9.53 4.31 -17.98
N LYS A 37 -9.99 3.24 -18.67
CA LYS A 37 -11.42 2.91 -18.80
C LYS A 37 -11.94 2.03 -17.66
N ASN A 38 -11.06 1.31 -16.98
CA ASN A 38 -11.40 0.34 -15.94
C ASN A 38 -10.82 0.81 -14.58
N LYS A 39 -11.50 1.77 -13.97
CA LYS A 39 -11.10 2.28 -12.65
C LYS A 39 -11.29 1.21 -11.55
N GLY A 40 -10.48 1.28 -10.51
CA GLY A 40 -10.54 0.36 -9.37
C GLY A 40 -9.68 -0.91 -9.53
N PHE A 41 -9.06 -1.14 -10.68
CA PHE A 41 -8.09 -2.22 -10.85
C PHE A 41 -6.70 -1.80 -10.40
N ILE A 42 -5.89 -2.79 -9.97
CA ILE A 42 -4.47 -2.65 -9.69
C ILE A 42 -3.65 -3.50 -10.65
N ILE A 43 -2.42 -3.08 -10.90
CA ILE A 43 -1.46 -3.88 -11.67
C ILE A 43 -0.49 -4.55 -10.69
N LEU A 44 -0.42 -5.88 -10.75
CA LEU A 44 0.61 -6.64 -10.03
C LEU A 44 1.81 -6.83 -10.94
N THR A 45 3.00 -6.54 -10.43
CA THR A 45 4.27 -6.71 -11.13
C THR A 45 5.24 -7.54 -10.30
N THR A 46 6.25 -8.10 -10.94
CA THR A 46 7.29 -8.89 -10.26
C THR A 46 8.43 -8.04 -9.70
N HIS A 47 8.50 -6.75 -10.05
CA HIS A 47 9.58 -5.84 -9.64
C HIS A 47 9.02 -4.47 -9.26
N ASN A 48 9.49 -3.91 -8.13
CA ASN A 48 9.08 -2.59 -7.65
C ASN A 48 9.35 -1.50 -8.68
N SER A 49 10.51 -1.50 -9.31
CA SER A 49 10.87 -0.49 -10.32
C SER A 49 9.87 -0.39 -11.49
N LYS A 50 9.22 -1.51 -11.83
CA LYS A 50 8.17 -1.51 -12.85
C LYS A 50 6.88 -0.91 -12.31
N ALA A 51 6.53 -1.21 -11.06
CA ALA A 51 5.39 -0.60 -10.38
C ALA A 51 5.57 0.91 -10.28
N ASP A 52 6.78 1.36 -9.85
CA ASP A 52 7.12 2.78 -9.70
C ASP A 52 6.98 3.54 -11.02
N THR A 53 7.47 2.96 -12.12
CA THR A 53 7.34 3.55 -13.46
C THR A 53 5.87 3.70 -13.88
N ILE A 54 5.04 2.69 -13.62
CA ILE A 54 3.61 2.72 -13.95
C ILE A 54 2.89 3.75 -13.08
N ASN A 55 3.18 3.79 -11.78
CA ASN A 55 2.57 4.71 -10.83
C ASN A 55 2.96 6.15 -11.14
N ALA A 56 4.24 6.43 -11.40
CA ALA A 56 4.72 7.75 -11.75
C ALA A 56 4.03 8.28 -13.02
N LYS A 57 3.92 7.45 -14.06
CA LYS A 57 3.21 7.82 -15.29
C LYS A 57 1.72 8.06 -15.04
N SER A 58 1.08 7.22 -14.24
CA SER A 58 -0.33 7.38 -13.91
C SER A 58 -0.59 8.66 -13.12
N LEU A 59 0.34 9.02 -12.21
CA LEU A 59 0.28 10.26 -11.45
C LEU A 59 0.52 11.49 -12.34
N GLU A 60 1.46 11.40 -13.29
CA GLU A 60 1.71 12.46 -14.27
C GLU A 60 0.48 12.76 -15.13
N ASP A 61 -0.20 11.72 -15.59
CA ASP A 61 -1.42 11.80 -16.41
C ASP A 61 -2.62 12.45 -15.69
N LEU A 62 -2.59 12.54 -14.34
CA LEU A 62 -3.62 13.24 -13.58
C LEU A 62 -3.42 14.76 -13.65
N GLU A 63 -4.52 15.47 -13.85
CA GLU A 63 -4.54 16.93 -13.80
C GLU A 63 -4.41 17.45 -12.36
N GLY A 64 -4.04 18.73 -12.22
CA GLY A 64 -3.98 19.43 -10.95
C GLY A 64 -2.61 19.49 -10.29
N LYS A 65 -2.58 20.14 -9.12
CA LYS A 65 -1.34 20.35 -8.35
C LYS A 65 -0.89 19.05 -7.70
N GLN A 66 0.40 18.76 -7.85
CA GLN A 66 1.06 17.68 -7.12
C GLN A 66 1.52 18.17 -5.75
N PHE A 67 1.25 17.37 -4.74
CA PHE A 67 1.74 17.55 -3.38
C PHE A 67 2.81 16.51 -3.09
N THR A 68 3.83 16.91 -2.31
CA THR A 68 4.91 16.02 -1.89
C THR A 68 4.99 16.09 -0.37
N TYR A 69 4.87 14.93 0.26
CA TYR A 69 4.99 14.77 1.70
C TYR A 69 6.31 14.06 2.00
N LEU A 70 7.00 14.55 3.01
CA LEU A 70 8.27 14.00 3.49
C LEU A 70 8.09 13.43 4.89
N PRO A 71 8.80 12.36 5.25
CA PRO A 71 8.77 11.83 6.60
C PRO A 71 9.50 12.74 7.58
N GLU A 72 9.14 12.63 8.85
CA GLU A 72 9.91 13.13 9.95
C GLU A 72 10.72 11.95 10.52
N ILE A 73 12.04 12.02 10.38
CA ILE A 73 12.94 10.93 10.78
C ILE A 73 13.75 11.38 11.98
N THR A 74 13.78 10.55 13.02
CA THR A 74 14.55 10.84 14.23
C THR A 74 15.51 9.71 14.55
N ALA A 75 16.69 10.07 15.07
CA ALA A 75 17.72 9.17 15.57
C ALA A 75 18.13 8.08 14.52
N ASP A 76 18.28 6.83 14.93
CA ASP A 76 18.80 5.74 14.10
C ASP A 76 17.65 5.05 13.33
N PHE A 77 17.27 5.61 12.19
CA PHE A 77 16.30 4.98 11.27
C PHE A 77 16.88 4.98 9.85
N PRO A 78 17.71 4.00 9.49
CA PRO A 78 18.41 3.98 8.21
C PRO A 78 17.48 3.71 7.02
N GLU A 79 17.80 4.32 5.89
CA GLU A 79 16.99 4.30 4.65
C GLU A 79 16.60 2.88 4.19
N LYS A 80 17.50 1.90 4.38
CA LYS A 80 17.26 0.49 4.00
C LYS A 80 16.06 -0.18 4.69
N ILE A 81 15.59 0.40 5.81
CA ILE A 81 14.42 -0.10 6.56
C ILE A 81 13.20 0.82 6.45
N TYR A 82 13.22 1.81 5.55
CA TYR A 82 12.04 2.64 5.33
C TYR A 82 10.84 1.78 4.92
N PRO A 83 9.70 1.98 5.57
CA PRO A 83 8.50 1.18 5.29
C PRO A 83 7.84 1.55 3.96
N LEU A 84 8.14 2.75 3.45
CA LEU A 84 7.63 3.31 2.20
C LEU A 84 8.64 4.30 1.62
N GLU A 85 8.34 4.84 0.45
CA GLU A 85 9.19 5.85 -0.20
C GLU A 85 9.32 7.12 0.65
N GLU A 86 10.52 7.69 0.70
CA GLU A 86 10.78 8.96 1.39
C GLU A 86 9.89 10.10 0.86
N LYS A 87 9.62 10.12 -0.45
CA LYS A 87 8.82 11.16 -1.10
C LYS A 87 7.48 10.63 -1.53
N LEU A 88 6.47 10.79 -0.69
CA LEU A 88 5.10 10.47 -1.07
C LEU A 88 4.52 11.59 -1.94
N GLN A 89 4.35 11.32 -3.23
CA GLN A 89 3.83 12.26 -4.21
C GLN A 89 2.39 11.91 -4.57
N LEU A 90 1.48 12.86 -4.39
CA LEU A 90 0.05 12.65 -4.60
C LEU A 90 -0.58 13.79 -5.40
N LYS A 91 -1.64 13.46 -6.14
CA LYS A 91 -2.59 14.41 -6.74
C LYS A 91 -4.02 14.02 -6.39
N VAL A 92 -4.93 14.96 -6.40
CA VAL A 92 -6.37 14.67 -6.28
C VAL A 92 -6.78 13.75 -7.43
N GLY A 93 -7.55 12.71 -7.11
CA GLY A 93 -7.94 11.67 -8.07
C GLY A 93 -6.98 10.48 -8.15
N ALA A 94 -5.82 10.53 -7.51
CA ALA A 94 -4.91 9.39 -7.44
C ALA A 94 -5.54 8.24 -6.67
N GLN A 95 -5.42 7.02 -7.22
CA GLN A 95 -5.79 5.79 -6.53
C GLN A 95 -4.66 5.42 -5.56
N VAL A 96 -5.00 5.13 -4.33
CA VAL A 96 -4.05 4.78 -3.27
C VAL A 96 -4.46 3.50 -2.58
N MET A 97 -3.49 2.83 -1.96
CA MET A 97 -3.70 1.63 -1.16
C MET A 97 -3.06 1.82 0.21
N PHE A 98 -3.80 1.50 1.27
CA PHE A 98 -3.26 1.51 2.62
C PHE A 98 -2.34 0.31 2.82
N ILE A 99 -1.15 0.55 3.38
CA ILE A 99 -0.14 -0.49 3.64
C ILE A 99 -0.13 -0.97 5.10
N LYS A 100 -1.05 -0.46 5.92
CA LYS A 100 -1.23 -0.81 7.32
C LYS A 100 -2.69 -0.97 7.69
N ASN A 101 -2.91 -1.66 8.80
CA ASN A 101 -4.22 -1.69 9.45
C ASN A 101 -4.38 -0.44 10.32
N ASP A 102 -5.59 0.11 10.32
CA ASP A 102 -5.97 1.13 11.28
C ASP A 102 -5.98 0.53 12.69
N LEU A 103 -5.21 1.14 13.59
CA LEU A 103 -5.12 0.72 14.99
C LEU A 103 -6.15 1.42 15.87
N ASN A 104 -6.87 2.42 15.34
CA ASN A 104 -7.93 3.10 16.05
C ASN A 104 -9.15 2.19 16.27
N PHE A 105 -9.96 2.53 17.26
CA PHE A 105 -11.16 1.75 17.60
C PHE A 105 -12.13 1.61 16.42
N GLU A 106 -12.23 2.64 15.59
CA GLU A 106 -13.15 2.71 14.45
C GLU A 106 -12.77 1.80 13.27
N LYS A 107 -11.49 1.39 13.18
CA LYS A 107 -10.96 0.53 12.11
C LYS A 107 -11.43 0.92 10.72
N GLN A 108 -11.20 2.18 10.35
CA GLN A 108 -11.70 2.79 9.12
C GLN A 108 -11.07 2.18 7.85
N PHE A 109 -9.86 1.62 7.98
CA PHE A 109 -9.14 0.98 6.88
C PHE A 109 -8.34 -0.24 7.37
N PHE A 110 -7.87 -1.03 6.40
CA PHE A 110 -7.00 -2.19 6.63
C PHE A 110 -5.92 -2.24 5.56
N ASN A 111 -4.88 -3.01 5.79
CA ASN A 111 -3.81 -3.22 4.82
C ASN A 111 -4.37 -3.82 3.51
N GLY A 112 -4.14 -3.12 2.40
CA GLY A 112 -4.69 -3.46 1.10
C GLY A 112 -5.99 -2.76 0.74
N LYS A 113 -6.62 -1.99 1.66
CA LYS A 113 -7.82 -1.21 1.32
C LYS A 113 -7.47 -0.10 0.35
N MET A 114 -8.26 -0.01 -0.72
CA MET A 114 -8.06 0.96 -1.78
C MET A 114 -9.01 2.14 -1.64
N GLY A 115 -8.52 3.32 -1.99
CA GLY A 115 -9.32 4.54 -2.04
C GLY A 115 -8.81 5.49 -3.11
N VAL A 116 -9.46 6.63 -3.22
CA VAL A 116 -9.11 7.68 -4.16
C VAL A 116 -8.90 8.98 -3.38
N ILE A 117 -7.82 9.69 -3.67
CA ILE A 117 -7.56 11.00 -3.07
C ILE A 117 -8.67 11.97 -3.46
N SER A 118 -9.41 12.45 -2.49
CA SER A 118 -10.52 13.41 -2.68
C SER A 118 -10.10 14.87 -2.47
N SER A 119 -9.16 15.10 -1.55
CA SER A 119 -8.61 16.43 -1.26
C SER A 119 -7.20 16.33 -0.69
N LEU A 120 -6.38 17.35 -0.97
CA LEU A 120 -5.00 17.47 -0.48
C LEU A 120 -4.73 18.92 -0.08
N THR A 121 -4.04 19.08 1.06
CA THR A 121 -3.35 20.31 1.46
C THR A 121 -1.90 20.00 1.76
N GLU A 122 -1.12 20.98 2.23
CA GLU A 122 0.29 20.72 2.66
C GLU A 122 0.38 19.84 3.91
N LYS A 123 -0.72 19.69 4.66
CA LYS A 123 -0.75 18.99 5.97
C LYS A 123 -1.85 17.95 6.10
N GLU A 124 -2.72 17.82 5.11
CA GLU A 124 -3.90 16.96 5.21
C GLU A 124 -4.08 16.16 3.93
N ILE A 125 -4.44 14.91 4.09
CA ILE A 125 -4.77 13.98 3.01
C ILE A 125 -6.15 13.41 3.28
N PHE A 126 -7.07 13.56 2.34
CA PHE A 126 -8.40 12.96 2.42
C PHE A 126 -8.56 11.87 1.36
N VAL A 127 -8.94 10.68 1.81
CA VAL A 127 -9.19 9.51 0.96
C VAL A 127 -10.66 9.17 0.98
N HIS A 128 -11.24 9.07 -0.20
CA HIS A 128 -12.60 8.61 -0.42
C HIS A 128 -12.61 7.11 -0.78
N PHE A 129 -13.48 6.35 -0.14
CA PHE A 129 -13.77 4.96 -0.44
C PHE A 129 -15.08 4.87 -1.22
N PRO A 130 -15.04 4.67 -2.55
CA PRO A 130 -16.25 4.71 -3.39
C PRO A 130 -17.29 3.64 -3.02
N GLU A 131 -16.84 2.44 -2.64
CA GLU A 131 -17.72 1.33 -2.28
C GLU A 131 -18.55 1.59 -1.03
N GLU A 132 -17.99 2.34 -0.08
CA GLU A 132 -18.62 2.68 1.20
C GLU A 132 -19.24 4.09 1.19
N ASN A 133 -18.99 4.86 0.13
CA ASN A 133 -19.31 6.29 0.05
C ASN A 133 -18.84 7.07 1.30
N LYS A 134 -17.65 6.74 1.78
CA LYS A 134 -17.04 7.30 2.99
C LYS A 134 -15.75 8.02 2.64
N THR A 135 -15.52 9.17 3.27
CA THR A 135 -14.24 9.89 3.19
C THR A 135 -13.61 9.96 4.57
N ILE A 136 -12.33 9.72 4.64
CA ILE A 136 -11.54 9.83 5.88
C ILE A 136 -10.39 10.80 5.69
N GLU A 137 -9.96 11.43 6.77
CA GLU A 137 -8.66 12.08 6.87
C GLU A 137 -7.62 11.02 7.23
N VAL A 138 -6.47 11.05 6.54
CA VAL A 138 -5.35 10.14 6.79
C VAL A 138 -4.41 10.79 7.79
N GLU A 139 -4.25 10.17 8.94
CA GLU A 139 -3.29 10.59 9.96
C GLU A 139 -1.89 10.05 9.66
N LYS A 140 -0.86 10.79 10.08
CA LYS A 140 0.51 10.28 10.06
C LYS A 140 0.66 9.11 11.01
N TYR A 141 1.44 8.13 10.58
CA TYR A 141 1.79 6.97 11.39
C TYR A 141 3.27 6.99 11.76
N GLU A 142 3.58 6.55 12.97
CA GLU A 142 4.94 6.40 13.47
C GLU A 142 5.38 4.94 13.36
N TRP A 143 6.46 4.69 12.63
CA TRP A 143 7.18 3.41 12.63
C TRP A 143 8.39 3.55 13.54
N GLN A 144 8.67 2.52 14.34
CA GLN A 144 9.76 2.50 15.29
C GLN A 144 10.83 1.50 14.87
N ASN A 145 12.10 1.92 14.91
CA ASN A 145 13.23 1.02 14.84
C ASN A 145 13.55 0.56 16.26
N ILE A 146 13.31 -0.72 16.53
CA ILE A 146 13.43 -1.30 17.87
C ILE A 146 14.69 -2.18 17.93
N ARG A 147 15.49 -1.95 18.97
CA ARG A 147 16.62 -2.81 19.35
C ARG A 147 16.25 -3.60 20.59
N TYR A 148 16.53 -4.90 20.56
CA TYR A 148 16.35 -5.76 21.73
C TYR A 148 17.65 -5.82 22.52
N LYS A 149 17.56 -5.59 23.84
CA LYS A 149 18.66 -5.71 24.80
C LYS A 149 18.29 -6.71 25.88
N VAL A 150 19.29 -7.43 26.40
CA VAL A 150 19.10 -8.25 27.58
C VAL A 150 19.48 -7.41 28.81
N ASN A 151 18.55 -7.21 29.71
CA ASN A 151 18.81 -6.58 31.00
C ASN A 151 19.75 -7.49 31.81
N GLU A 152 20.93 -7.00 32.16
CA GLU A 152 21.93 -7.82 32.85
C GLU A 152 21.50 -8.26 34.26
N ASN A 153 20.61 -7.51 34.91
CA ASN A 153 20.13 -7.77 36.25
C ASN A 153 18.94 -8.73 36.29
N THR A 154 17.94 -8.48 35.43
CA THR A 154 16.69 -9.28 35.38
C THR A 154 16.76 -10.47 34.43
N LYS A 155 17.73 -10.46 33.50
CA LYS A 155 17.84 -11.43 32.36
C LYS A 155 16.66 -11.41 31.39
N GLU A 156 15.82 -10.39 31.48
CA GLU A 156 14.68 -10.18 30.58
C GLU A 156 15.11 -9.45 29.32
N ILE A 157 14.37 -9.64 28.23
CA ILE A 157 14.57 -8.91 26.99
C ILE A 157 13.79 -7.60 27.09
N GLU A 158 14.49 -6.49 26.91
CA GLU A 158 13.93 -5.15 26.88
C GLU A 158 13.95 -4.61 25.44
N GLU A 159 12.90 -3.87 25.09
CA GLU A 159 12.79 -3.15 23.83
C GLU A 159 13.27 -1.70 24.02
N GLU A 160 14.17 -1.27 23.13
CA GLU A 160 14.64 0.11 23.08
C GLU A 160 14.30 0.68 21.70
N VAL A 161 13.50 1.74 21.65
CA VAL A 161 13.26 2.49 20.41
C VAL A 161 14.51 3.32 20.13
N ILE A 162 15.21 3.02 19.04
CA ILE A 162 16.46 3.67 18.64
C ILE A 162 16.27 4.71 17.53
N GLY A 163 15.13 4.74 16.89
CA GLY A 163 14.76 5.73 15.90
C GLY A 163 13.30 5.62 15.48
N THR A 164 12.77 6.69 14.90
CA THR A 164 11.39 6.73 14.40
C THR A 164 11.32 7.29 12.98
N PHE A 165 10.30 6.85 12.25
CA PHE A 165 9.94 7.32 10.92
C PHE A 165 8.45 7.65 10.94
N VAL A 166 8.09 8.95 10.83
CA VAL A 166 6.70 9.42 10.87
C VAL A 166 6.29 9.89 9.49
N HIS A 167 5.28 9.25 8.91
CA HIS A 167 4.79 9.57 7.56
C HIS A 167 3.30 9.26 7.42
N TYR A 168 2.67 9.70 6.31
CA TYR A 168 1.30 9.34 5.94
C TYR A 168 1.21 7.92 5.39
#